data_afa4a7948a0b0dd882dc42860906176b
#
_entry.id   afa4a7948a0b0dd882dc42860906176b
#
_cell.length_a   1.000
_cell.length_b   1.000
_cell.length_c   1.000
_cell.angle_alpha   90.00
_cell.angle_beta   90.00
_cell.angle_gamma   90.00
#
_symmetry.space_group_name_H-M   'P 1'
#
loop_
_entity.id
_entity.type
_entity.pdbx_description
1 polymer ?
#
loop_
_entity_poly.entity_id
_entity_poly.type
_entity_poly.pdbx_seq_one_letter_code
_entity_poly.pdbx_strand_id
1 'polypeptide(L)'
;TGRDHALVSDIGGTTTDIALLRDGRPQIDPAGVQVGPYRTMVEAVAIRTTGLGGDSEVHFCSEGLAGGVTLGPCRVLPISLIAHEAPDVVLPALDRQLRAVMPGDYDGKFVRAVPGGDTAGLSARDQAVFARIGAQTHPLDRLLSTRVEYLSIQRFVARGLVQLSGVTPSDASHVLGMLSAWNREAAAIGLALMGRRRTGAG
;
A
#
# COMPACT_ATOMS: atom_id res chain seq x y z
N THR A 1 -8.59 -30.56 -9.00
CA THR A 1 -7.71 -30.51 -10.19
C THR A 1 -7.15 -31.88 -10.57
N GLY A 2 -7.29 -32.92 -9.69
CA GLY A 2 -6.81 -34.28 -9.93
C GLY A 2 -5.28 -34.39 -10.06
N ARG A 3 -4.52 -33.46 -9.51
CA ARG A 3 -3.06 -33.52 -9.46
C ARG A 3 -2.60 -33.96 -8.07
N ASP A 4 -1.71 -34.92 -8.02
CA ASP A 4 -1.15 -35.43 -6.75
C ASP A 4 -0.16 -34.45 -6.13
N HIS A 5 0.56 -33.70 -6.95
CA HIS A 5 1.50 -32.67 -6.51
C HIS A 5 1.18 -31.31 -7.15
N ALA A 6 1.04 -30.29 -6.35
CA ALA A 6 0.80 -28.92 -6.81
C ALA A 6 1.31 -27.88 -5.80
N LEU A 7 1.73 -26.73 -6.33
CA LEU A 7 1.89 -25.51 -5.57
C LEU A 7 0.59 -24.71 -5.73
N VAL A 8 -0.02 -24.34 -4.61
CA VAL A 8 -1.20 -23.48 -4.58
C VAL A 8 -0.75 -22.11 -4.08
N SER A 9 -1.02 -21.07 -4.86
CA SER A 9 -0.76 -19.67 -4.48
C SER A 9 -2.08 -18.93 -4.46
N ASP A 10 -2.39 -18.35 -3.31
CA ASP A 10 -3.50 -17.41 -3.12
C ASP A 10 -2.92 -16.00 -3.02
N ILE A 11 -3.24 -15.14 -3.99
CA ILE A 11 -2.74 -13.77 -4.07
C ILE A 11 -3.90 -12.84 -3.76
N GLY A 12 -3.93 -12.34 -2.52
CA GLY A 12 -4.91 -11.38 -2.06
C GLY A 12 -4.48 -9.93 -2.26
N GLY A 13 -5.27 -9.00 -1.73
CA GLY A 13 -4.92 -7.57 -1.71
C GLY A 13 -3.73 -7.25 -0.79
N THR A 14 -3.51 -8.05 0.25
CA THR A 14 -2.55 -7.77 1.33
C THR A 14 -1.41 -8.79 1.38
N THR A 15 -1.73 -10.07 1.18
CA THR A 15 -0.79 -11.20 1.33
C THR A 15 -0.85 -12.11 0.14
N THR A 16 0.25 -12.82 -0.06
CA THR A 16 0.32 -14.01 -0.89
C THR A 16 0.58 -15.20 0.01
N ASP A 17 -0.33 -16.16 -0.03
CA ASP A 17 -0.26 -17.40 0.73
C ASP A 17 0.09 -18.55 -0.20
N ILE A 18 1.11 -19.32 0.16
CA ILE A 18 1.61 -20.43 -0.65
C ILE A 18 1.52 -21.71 0.16
N ALA A 19 0.85 -22.73 -0.40
CA ALA A 19 0.73 -24.07 0.16
C ALA A 19 1.20 -25.13 -0.85
N LEU A 20 1.74 -26.23 -0.32
CA LEU A 20 2.14 -27.39 -1.12
C LEU A 20 1.13 -28.52 -0.94
N LEU A 21 0.67 -29.08 -2.08
CA LEU A 21 -0.09 -30.32 -2.12
C LEU A 21 0.86 -31.49 -2.41
N ARG A 22 0.75 -32.57 -1.62
CA ARG A 22 1.38 -33.86 -1.90
C ARG A 22 0.32 -34.94 -1.79
N ASP A 23 0.31 -35.88 -2.73
CA ASP A 23 -0.66 -36.98 -2.79
C ASP A 23 -2.12 -36.47 -2.70
N GLY A 24 -2.39 -35.34 -3.39
CA GLY A 24 -3.71 -34.70 -3.43
C GLY A 24 -4.14 -34.01 -2.12
N ARG A 25 -3.25 -33.93 -1.12
CA ARG A 25 -3.55 -33.35 0.20
C ARG A 25 -2.62 -32.19 0.54
N PRO A 26 -3.11 -31.15 1.24
CA PRO A 26 -2.24 -30.09 1.77
C PRO A 26 -1.23 -30.67 2.74
N GLN A 27 0.01 -30.19 2.69
CA GLN A 27 0.98 -30.49 3.74
C GLN A 27 0.55 -29.86 5.06
N ILE A 28 0.70 -30.62 6.13
CA ILE A 28 0.37 -30.21 7.49
C ILE A 28 1.68 -29.95 8.25
N ASP A 29 1.73 -28.85 9.01
CA ASP A 29 2.76 -28.60 10.01
C ASP A 29 2.22 -28.99 11.39
N PRO A 30 2.69 -30.10 11.99
CA PRO A 30 2.22 -30.56 13.30
C PRO A 30 2.65 -29.62 14.44
N ALA A 31 3.66 -28.77 14.19
CA ALA A 31 4.13 -27.79 15.16
C ALA A 31 3.33 -26.46 15.14
N GLY A 32 2.34 -26.38 14.26
CA GLY A 32 1.49 -25.21 14.08
C GLY A 32 2.11 -24.11 13.23
N VAL A 33 1.32 -23.08 12.91
CA VAL A 33 1.67 -21.96 12.04
C VAL A 33 2.08 -20.74 12.87
N GLN A 34 3.06 -20.00 12.38
CA GLN A 34 3.47 -18.73 12.97
C GLN A 34 2.55 -17.59 12.48
N VAL A 35 1.89 -16.90 13.42
CA VAL A 35 1.06 -15.73 13.15
C VAL A 35 1.67 -14.53 13.89
N GLY A 36 2.36 -13.67 13.15
CA GLY A 36 3.14 -12.59 13.76
C GLY A 36 4.24 -13.13 14.69
N PRO A 37 4.35 -12.64 15.95
CA PRO A 37 5.31 -13.13 16.91
C PRO A 37 4.88 -14.43 17.61
N TYR A 38 3.65 -14.91 17.39
CA TYR A 38 3.07 -16.05 18.10
C TYR A 38 3.03 -17.30 17.20
N ARG A 39 3.35 -18.46 17.78
CA ARG A 39 3.18 -19.75 17.12
C ARG A 39 1.94 -20.44 17.69
N THR A 40 1.06 -20.89 16.79
CA THR A 40 -0.08 -21.72 17.21
C THR A 40 0.42 -23.12 17.58
N MET A 41 -0.09 -23.69 18.66
CA MET A 41 0.25 -25.07 19.07
C MET A 41 -0.76 -26.10 18.51
N VAL A 42 -1.45 -25.73 17.44
CA VAL A 42 -2.47 -26.58 16.80
C VAL A 42 -1.98 -26.95 15.42
N GLU A 43 -2.08 -28.24 15.10
CA GLU A 43 -1.81 -28.75 13.75
C GLU A 43 -2.55 -27.92 12.71
N ALA A 44 -1.85 -27.42 11.71
CA ALA A 44 -2.40 -26.55 10.69
C ALA A 44 -1.78 -26.84 9.31
N VAL A 45 -2.44 -26.40 8.25
CA VAL A 45 -1.88 -26.47 6.90
C VAL A 45 -0.57 -25.68 6.87
N ALA A 46 0.50 -26.29 6.35
CA ALA A 46 1.79 -25.61 6.16
C ALA A 46 1.66 -24.56 5.07
N ILE A 47 1.36 -23.33 5.46
CA ILE A 47 1.23 -22.16 4.60
C ILE A 47 2.43 -21.23 4.82
N ARG A 48 3.02 -20.78 3.73
CA ARG A 48 3.98 -19.69 3.75
C ARG A 48 3.30 -18.40 3.33
N THR A 49 3.10 -17.49 4.27
CA THR A 49 2.51 -16.17 4.04
C THR A 49 3.61 -15.13 3.80
N THR A 50 3.45 -14.31 2.78
CA THR A 50 4.30 -13.17 2.47
C THR A 50 3.44 -11.93 2.35
N GLY A 51 3.86 -10.81 2.95
CA GLY A 51 3.17 -9.50 2.87
C GLY A 51 3.31 -8.88 1.47
N LEU A 52 2.82 -9.59 0.46
CA LEU A 52 2.86 -9.20 -0.95
C LEU A 52 1.48 -9.40 -1.55
N GLY A 53 0.88 -8.34 -2.02
CA GLY A 53 -0.47 -8.40 -2.60
C GLY A 53 -0.75 -7.24 -3.54
N GLY A 54 -1.97 -7.21 -4.09
CA GLY A 54 -2.42 -6.18 -5.02
C GLY A 54 -2.36 -4.75 -4.47
N ASP A 55 -2.46 -4.59 -3.14
CA ASP A 55 -2.41 -3.31 -2.44
C ASP A 55 -1.06 -3.04 -1.76
N SER A 56 -0.02 -3.82 -2.06
CA SER A 56 1.34 -3.54 -1.58
C SER A 56 1.89 -2.27 -2.20
N GLU A 57 2.47 -1.39 -1.38
CA GLU A 57 3.10 -0.17 -1.90
C GLU A 57 4.27 -0.53 -2.82
N VAL A 58 4.31 0.12 -3.99
CA VAL A 58 5.39 -0.03 -4.97
C VAL A 58 6.50 0.96 -4.65
N HIS A 59 7.73 0.48 -4.53
CA HIS A 59 8.92 1.29 -4.31
C HIS A 59 9.93 1.11 -5.41
N PHE A 60 10.61 2.19 -5.80
CA PHE A 60 11.81 2.08 -6.62
C PHE A 60 13.04 1.90 -5.73
N CYS A 61 13.84 0.92 -6.05
CA CYS A 61 15.18 0.75 -5.49
C CYS A 61 16.19 1.47 -6.40
N SER A 62 16.90 2.45 -5.84
CA SER A 62 17.99 3.17 -6.53
C SER A 62 19.35 2.55 -6.25
N GLU A 63 19.43 1.46 -5.49
CA GLU A 63 20.70 0.83 -5.14
C GLU A 63 21.24 0.01 -6.30
N GLY A 64 22.45 0.38 -6.75
CA GLY A 64 23.18 -0.31 -7.80
C GLY A 64 22.78 0.08 -9.24
N LEU A 65 23.59 -0.41 -10.20
CA LEU A 65 23.40 -0.16 -11.64
C LEU A 65 22.13 -0.83 -12.22
N ALA A 66 21.59 -1.83 -11.53
CA ALA A 66 20.46 -2.60 -12.04
C ALA A 66 19.10 -1.95 -11.82
N GLY A 67 18.96 -1.02 -10.86
CA GLY A 67 17.67 -0.40 -10.50
C GLY A 67 16.53 -1.41 -10.49
N GLY A 68 15.58 -1.31 -9.60
CA GLY A 68 14.50 -2.28 -9.53
C GLY A 68 13.24 -1.70 -8.92
N VAL A 69 12.19 -2.52 -8.93
CA VAL A 69 10.94 -2.26 -8.22
C VAL A 69 10.81 -3.29 -7.11
N THR A 70 10.50 -2.83 -5.90
CA THR A 70 10.13 -3.70 -4.77
C THR A 70 8.68 -3.43 -4.37
N LEU A 71 8.07 -4.45 -3.80
CA LEU A 71 6.69 -4.39 -3.32
C LEU A 71 6.65 -4.59 -1.81
N GLY A 72 5.82 -3.80 -1.15
CA GLY A 72 5.59 -3.93 0.27
C GLY A 72 6.79 -3.58 1.16
N PRO A 73 6.76 -3.99 2.43
CA PRO A 73 5.72 -4.80 3.06
C PRO A 73 4.44 -4.02 3.46
N CYS A 74 4.44 -2.69 3.28
CA CYS A 74 3.30 -1.85 3.67
C CYS A 74 2.13 -2.02 2.70
N ARG A 75 0.94 -2.22 3.25
CA ARG A 75 -0.31 -2.08 2.52
C ARG A 75 -0.69 -0.61 2.46
N VAL A 76 -1.09 -0.15 1.26
CA VAL A 76 -1.63 1.20 1.05
C VAL A 76 -2.93 1.12 0.25
N LEU A 77 -3.70 2.21 0.26
CA LEU A 77 -4.85 2.32 -0.62
C LEU A 77 -4.37 2.59 -2.05
N PRO A 78 -4.82 1.83 -3.05
CA PRO A 78 -4.56 2.15 -4.45
C PRO A 78 -4.98 3.59 -4.79
N ILE A 79 -4.20 4.28 -5.62
CA ILE A 79 -4.54 5.65 -6.07
C ILE A 79 -5.87 5.64 -6.82
N SER A 80 -6.10 4.62 -7.64
CA SER A 80 -7.37 4.43 -8.34
C SER A 80 -8.56 4.33 -7.40
N LEU A 81 -8.42 3.64 -6.25
CA LEU A 81 -9.47 3.48 -5.26
C LEU A 81 -9.74 4.81 -4.54
N ILE A 82 -8.71 5.47 -4.01
CA ILE A 82 -8.92 6.71 -3.26
C ILE A 82 -9.45 7.84 -4.15
N ALA A 83 -9.10 7.83 -5.45
CA ALA A 83 -9.67 8.75 -6.44
C ALA A 83 -11.12 8.41 -6.81
N HIS A 84 -11.52 7.14 -6.73
CA HIS A 84 -12.91 6.74 -6.90
C HIS A 84 -13.77 7.23 -5.73
N GLU A 85 -13.26 7.16 -4.49
CA GLU A 85 -13.96 7.56 -3.27
C GLU A 85 -13.94 9.08 -3.01
N ALA A 86 -12.87 9.79 -3.42
CA ALA A 86 -12.69 11.23 -3.20
C ALA A 86 -12.15 11.93 -4.46
N PRO A 87 -12.88 11.89 -5.60
CA PRO A 87 -12.39 12.41 -6.88
C PRO A 87 -12.07 13.91 -6.83
N ASP A 88 -12.89 14.70 -6.13
CA ASP A 88 -12.75 16.17 -6.04
C ASP A 88 -11.47 16.62 -5.30
N VAL A 89 -10.87 15.74 -4.52
CA VAL A 89 -9.60 16.02 -3.82
C VAL A 89 -8.43 15.43 -4.59
N VAL A 90 -8.56 14.17 -5.03
CA VAL A 90 -7.45 13.38 -5.54
C VAL A 90 -7.07 13.81 -6.96
N LEU A 91 -8.04 13.95 -7.88
CA LEU A 91 -7.76 14.29 -9.29
C LEU A 91 -7.09 15.67 -9.43
N PRO A 92 -7.59 16.75 -8.81
CA PRO A 92 -6.92 18.05 -8.89
C PRO A 92 -5.52 18.06 -8.26
N ALA A 93 -5.30 17.27 -7.21
CA ALA A 93 -3.99 17.16 -6.59
C ALA A 93 -2.99 16.44 -7.51
N LEU A 94 -3.38 15.31 -8.10
CA LEU A 94 -2.56 14.58 -9.07
C LEU A 94 -2.22 15.41 -10.30
N ASP A 95 -3.21 16.12 -10.86
CA ASP A 95 -3.01 16.99 -12.01
C ASP A 95 -2.04 18.15 -11.72
N ARG A 96 -2.18 18.80 -10.56
CA ARG A 96 -1.25 19.82 -10.09
C ARG A 96 0.18 19.25 -9.95
N GLN A 97 0.34 18.10 -9.34
CA GLN A 97 1.62 17.43 -9.13
C GLN A 97 2.26 17.04 -10.48
N LEU A 98 1.45 16.56 -11.43
CA LEU A 98 1.94 16.19 -12.76
C LEU A 98 2.48 17.41 -13.54
N ARG A 99 1.87 18.60 -13.36
CA ARG A 99 2.31 19.85 -14.00
C ARG A 99 3.46 20.54 -13.29
N ALA A 100 3.82 20.11 -12.08
CA ALA A 100 4.94 20.71 -11.35
C ALA A 100 6.27 20.47 -12.10
N VAL A 101 7.13 21.48 -12.16
CA VAL A 101 8.44 21.40 -12.84
C VAL A 101 9.31 20.34 -12.17
N MET A 102 9.33 20.32 -10.84
CA MET A 102 10.13 19.38 -10.06
C MET A 102 9.23 18.37 -9.36
N PRO A 103 9.56 17.06 -9.42
CA PRO A 103 8.86 16.05 -8.64
C PRO A 103 8.99 16.29 -7.13
N GLY A 104 7.88 16.18 -6.42
CA GLY A 104 7.84 16.27 -4.96
C GLY A 104 8.04 14.91 -4.29
N ASP A 105 8.55 14.92 -3.04
CA ASP A 105 8.77 13.69 -2.26
C ASP A 105 7.47 12.92 -1.99
N TYR A 106 6.35 13.63 -1.95
CA TYR A 106 5.04 13.09 -1.60
C TYR A 106 4.03 13.06 -2.75
N ASP A 107 4.50 13.26 -3.99
CA ASP A 107 3.63 13.20 -5.17
C ASP A 107 2.98 11.81 -5.27
N GLY A 108 1.67 11.79 -5.58
CA GLY A 108 0.88 10.57 -5.64
C GLY A 108 0.59 9.94 -4.28
N LYS A 109 0.88 10.63 -3.15
CA LYS A 109 0.61 10.14 -1.80
C LYS A 109 -0.51 10.91 -1.13
N PHE A 110 -1.46 10.17 -0.57
CA PHE A 110 -2.61 10.72 0.16
C PHE A 110 -2.73 10.04 1.52
N VAL A 111 -3.45 10.69 2.41
CA VAL A 111 -3.77 10.16 3.74
C VAL A 111 -5.22 10.45 4.08
N ARG A 112 -5.86 9.52 4.79
CA ARG A 112 -7.18 9.71 5.42
C ARG A 112 -7.19 9.09 6.81
N ALA A 113 -8.00 9.66 7.72
CA ALA A 113 -8.20 9.09 9.03
C ALA A 113 -9.07 7.82 8.96
N VAL A 114 -8.81 6.88 9.87
CA VAL A 114 -9.68 5.73 10.11
C VAL A 114 -10.73 6.15 11.16
N PRO A 115 -12.02 6.05 10.86
CA PRO A 115 -13.07 6.40 11.81
C PRO A 115 -12.97 5.56 13.10
N GLY A 116 -13.17 6.21 14.26
CA GLY A 116 -13.16 5.52 15.55
C GLY A 116 -11.79 5.12 16.08
N GLY A 117 -10.71 5.58 15.48
CA GLY A 117 -9.34 5.29 15.95
C GLY A 117 -9.07 5.92 17.32
N ASP A 118 -8.43 5.16 18.22
CA ASP A 118 -8.04 5.67 19.55
C ASP A 118 -6.82 6.58 19.47
N THR A 119 -7.02 7.86 19.73
CA THR A 119 -5.98 8.90 19.74
C THR A 119 -5.34 9.10 21.12
N ALA A 120 -5.73 8.33 22.14
CA ALA A 120 -5.15 8.43 23.47
C ALA A 120 -3.62 8.23 23.43
N GLY A 121 -2.89 9.01 24.23
CA GLY A 121 -1.42 8.92 24.30
C GLY A 121 -0.67 9.50 23.11
N LEU A 122 -1.33 10.19 22.18
CA LEU A 122 -0.62 11.01 21.18
C LEU A 122 0.06 12.21 21.85
N SER A 123 1.30 12.51 21.44
CA SER A 123 1.98 13.74 21.84
C SER A 123 1.21 14.97 21.36
N ALA A 124 1.40 16.13 21.99
CA ALA A 124 0.77 17.39 21.56
C ALA A 124 1.06 17.70 20.08
N ARG A 125 2.28 17.39 19.62
CA ARG A 125 2.66 17.54 18.21
C ARG A 125 1.86 16.58 17.31
N ASP A 126 1.75 15.32 17.69
CA ASP A 126 1.01 14.32 16.91
C ASP A 126 -0.47 14.66 16.87
N GLN A 127 -1.04 15.15 17.99
CA GLN A 127 -2.43 15.63 18.03
C GLN A 127 -2.67 16.77 17.04
N ALA A 128 -1.75 17.74 16.96
CA ALA A 128 -1.84 18.85 16.01
C ALA A 128 -1.78 18.39 14.55
N VAL A 129 -0.92 17.41 14.23
CA VAL A 129 -0.85 16.81 12.88
C VAL A 129 -2.13 16.02 12.59
N PHE A 130 -2.60 15.20 13.53
CA PHE A 130 -3.80 14.38 13.36
C PHE A 130 -5.06 15.24 13.18
N ALA A 131 -5.18 16.34 13.94
CA ALA A 131 -6.29 17.28 13.82
C ALA A 131 -6.41 17.90 12.41
N ARG A 132 -5.28 18.13 11.71
CA ARG A 132 -5.29 18.62 10.32
C ARG A 132 -5.80 17.57 9.32
N ILE A 133 -5.66 16.29 9.61
CA ILE A 133 -6.19 15.22 8.74
C ILE A 133 -7.72 15.23 8.82
N GLY A 134 -8.29 15.41 10.03
CA GLY A 134 -9.75 15.42 10.21
C GLY A 134 -10.42 14.17 9.63
N ALA A 135 -11.61 14.35 9.06
CA ALA A 135 -12.40 13.27 8.46
C ALA A 135 -12.21 13.14 6.93
N GLN A 136 -11.35 13.94 6.32
CA GLN A 136 -11.23 14.02 4.87
C GLN A 136 -9.95 13.35 4.36
N THR A 137 -9.92 13.12 3.04
CA THR A 137 -8.70 12.73 2.33
C THR A 137 -7.85 13.97 2.06
N HIS A 138 -6.54 13.86 2.28
CA HIS A 138 -5.60 14.96 2.02
C HIS A 138 -4.40 14.47 1.21
N PRO A 139 -3.92 15.25 0.22
CA PRO A 139 -2.63 15.03 -0.40
C PRO A 139 -1.52 15.38 0.59
N LEU A 140 -0.52 14.48 0.75
CA LEU A 140 0.53 14.65 1.74
C LEU A 140 1.41 15.88 1.49
N ASP A 141 1.62 16.25 0.24
CA ASP A 141 2.41 17.43 -0.14
C ASP A 141 1.81 18.76 0.34
N ARG A 142 0.50 18.79 0.63
CA ARG A 142 -0.21 19.96 1.18
C ARG A 142 -0.47 19.86 2.68
N LEU A 143 -0.59 18.65 3.18
CA LEU A 143 -0.83 18.40 4.60
C LEU A 143 0.42 18.63 5.45
N LEU A 144 1.58 18.18 4.97
CA LEU A 144 2.83 18.23 5.72
C LEU A 144 3.53 19.58 5.53
N SER A 145 3.84 20.23 6.65
CA SER A 145 4.62 21.48 6.68
C SER A 145 6.12 21.20 6.73
N THR A 146 6.51 20.06 7.28
CA THR A 146 7.92 19.64 7.43
C THR A 146 8.09 18.15 7.19
N ARG A 147 9.28 17.71 6.76
CA ARG A 147 9.61 16.29 6.61
C ARG A 147 9.49 15.50 7.93
N VAL A 148 9.69 16.16 9.06
CA VAL A 148 9.60 15.49 10.37
C VAL A 148 8.16 15.11 10.73
N GLU A 149 7.17 15.82 10.21
CA GLU A 149 5.76 15.47 10.41
C GLU A 149 5.38 14.14 9.73
N TYR A 150 6.12 13.72 8.70
CA TYR A 150 5.92 12.40 8.11
C TYR A 150 6.15 11.25 9.10
N LEU A 151 7.03 11.43 10.08
CA LEU A 151 7.22 10.46 11.18
C LEU A 151 5.93 10.31 12.03
N SER A 152 5.16 11.39 12.17
CA SER A 152 3.85 11.33 12.85
C SER A 152 2.86 10.49 12.01
N ILE A 153 2.84 10.68 10.70
CA ILE A 153 2.01 9.87 9.79
C ILE A 153 2.39 8.38 9.91
N GLN A 154 3.67 8.05 9.91
CA GLN A 154 4.11 6.65 10.07
C GLN A 154 3.64 6.04 11.40
N ARG A 155 3.72 6.80 12.51
CA ARG A 155 3.17 6.36 13.81
C ARG A 155 1.66 6.16 13.76
N PHE A 156 0.94 7.03 13.06
CA PHE A 156 -0.52 6.89 12.90
C PHE A 156 -0.87 5.65 12.08
N VAL A 157 -0.12 5.35 11.02
CA VAL A 157 -0.28 4.11 10.25
C VAL A 157 -0.04 2.89 11.13
N ALA A 158 1.06 2.87 11.89
CA ALA A 158 1.39 1.76 12.80
C ALA A 158 0.33 1.53 13.89
N ARG A 159 -0.41 2.58 14.29
CA ARG A 159 -1.53 2.52 15.24
C ARG A 159 -2.89 2.28 14.58
N GLY A 160 -2.97 2.18 13.27
CA GLY A 160 -4.22 2.05 12.54
C GLY A 160 -5.11 3.29 12.58
N LEU A 161 -4.56 4.47 12.90
CA LEU A 161 -5.30 5.74 12.98
C LEU A 161 -5.54 6.36 11.61
N VAL A 162 -4.68 6.06 10.64
CA VAL A 162 -4.77 6.55 9.27
C VAL A 162 -4.46 5.46 8.26
N GLN A 163 -4.97 5.64 7.06
CA GLN A 163 -4.59 4.88 5.88
C GLN A 163 -3.83 5.80 4.93
N LEU A 164 -2.72 5.29 4.40
CA LEU A 164 -1.97 5.94 3.32
C LEU A 164 -2.44 5.42 1.97
N SER A 165 -2.35 6.25 0.95
CA SER A 165 -2.49 5.87 -0.45
C SER A 165 -1.15 6.01 -1.16
N GLY A 166 -0.92 5.15 -2.13
CA GLY A 166 0.26 5.15 -2.99
C GLY A 166 0.05 4.29 -4.22
N VAL A 167 1.04 4.20 -5.08
CA VAL A 167 1.01 3.33 -6.26
C VAL A 167 1.09 1.87 -5.83
N THR A 168 0.23 1.05 -6.43
CA THR A 168 0.09 -0.38 -6.13
C THR A 168 0.03 -1.20 -7.41
N PRO A 169 0.22 -2.54 -7.35
CA PRO A 169 -0.08 -3.44 -8.47
C PRO A 169 -1.52 -3.36 -8.98
N SER A 170 -2.49 -3.08 -8.08
CA SER A 170 -3.89 -2.85 -8.46
C SER A 170 -4.05 -1.65 -9.39
N ASP A 171 -3.29 -0.56 -9.19
CA ASP A 171 -3.29 0.58 -10.11
C ASP A 171 -2.75 0.20 -11.49
N ALA A 172 -1.65 -0.57 -11.53
CA ALA A 172 -1.12 -1.07 -12.81
C ALA A 172 -2.15 -1.95 -13.54
N SER A 173 -2.90 -2.78 -12.83
CA SER A 173 -3.95 -3.62 -13.39
C SER A 173 -5.10 -2.79 -13.98
N HIS A 174 -5.46 -1.66 -13.37
CA HIS A 174 -6.44 -0.72 -13.93
C HIS A 174 -5.92 -0.06 -15.22
N VAL A 175 -4.65 0.36 -15.25
CA VAL A 175 -4.05 0.96 -16.46
C VAL A 175 -4.00 -0.04 -17.60
N LEU A 176 -3.64 -1.29 -17.32
CA LEU A 176 -3.57 -2.38 -18.31
C LEU A 176 -4.97 -2.88 -18.76
N GLY A 177 -6.05 -2.39 -18.13
CA GLY A 177 -7.42 -2.83 -18.47
C GLY A 177 -7.77 -4.22 -17.91
N MET A 178 -6.98 -4.76 -17.00
CA MET A 178 -7.27 -6.02 -16.30
C MET A 178 -8.30 -5.84 -15.20
N LEU A 179 -8.40 -4.64 -14.63
CA LEU A 179 -9.40 -4.20 -13.68
C LEU A 179 -10.06 -2.91 -14.19
N SER A 180 -11.35 -2.71 -13.83
CA SER A 180 -12.14 -1.54 -14.26
C SER A 180 -13.04 -0.97 -13.16
N ALA A 181 -12.88 -1.44 -11.90
CA ALA A 181 -13.76 -1.05 -10.81
C ALA A 181 -13.54 0.39 -10.31
N TRP A 182 -12.31 0.91 -10.48
CA TRP A 182 -11.90 2.20 -9.91
C TRP A 182 -11.39 3.18 -10.97
N ASN A 183 -10.84 4.31 -10.53
CA ASN A 183 -10.43 5.40 -11.42
C ASN A 183 -9.12 5.10 -12.16
N ARG A 184 -9.23 4.71 -13.44
CA ARG A 184 -8.09 4.39 -14.31
C ARG A 184 -7.19 5.60 -14.59
N GLU A 185 -7.78 6.80 -14.74
CA GLU A 185 -7.02 8.02 -15.02
C GLU A 185 -6.10 8.36 -13.86
N ALA A 186 -6.62 8.32 -12.63
CA ALA A 186 -5.81 8.54 -11.42
C ALA A 186 -4.67 7.51 -11.29
N ALA A 187 -4.92 6.23 -11.61
CA ALA A 187 -3.89 5.21 -11.66
C ALA A 187 -2.77 5.57 -12.66
N ALA A 188 -3.14 5.98 -13.87
CA ALA A 188 -2.19 6.37 -14.91
C ALA A 188 -1.33 7.58 -14.48
N ILE A 189 -1.95 8.61 -13.89
CA ILE A 189 -1.22 9.77 -13.37
C ILE A 189 -0.29 9.36 -12.23
N GLY A 190 -0.74 8.52 -11.30
CA GLY A 190 0.07 8.02 -10.19
C GLY A 190 1.33 7.28 -10.67
N LEU A 191 1.19 6.40 -11.67
CA LEU A 191 2.32 5.71 -12.29
C LEU A 191 3.26 6.69 -13.02
N ALA A 192 2.73 7.70 -13.70
CA ALA A 192 3.54 8.73 -14.36
C ALA A 192 4.36 9.55 -13.34
N LEU A 193 3.74 10.00 -12.24
CA LEU A 193 4.41 10.70 -11.15
C LEU A 193 5.53 9.86 -10.53
N MET A 194 5.27 8.57 -10.34
CA MET A 194 6.27 7.64 -9.85
C MET A 194 7.45 7.48 -10.83
N GLY A 195 7.16 7.40 -12.14
CA GLY A 195 8.18 7.34 -13.20
C GLY A 195 9.06 8.61 -13.22
N ARG A 196 8.45 9.79 -13.13
CA ARG A 196 9.17 11.08 -13.08
C ARG A 196 10.17 11.16 -11.93
N ARG A 197 9.78 10.70 -10.73
CA ARG A 197 10.69 10.69 -9.56
C ARG A 197 11.92 9.82 -9.79
N ARG A 198 11.81 8.76 -10.59
CA ARG A 198 12.94 7.87 -10.90
C ARG A 198 13.88 8.48 -11.92
N THR A 199 13.34 9.09 -12.98
CA THR A 199 14.15 9.57 -14.12
C THR A 199 14.65 10.99 -13.93
N GLY A 200 14.11 11.75 -12.99
CA GLY A 200 14.36 13.18 -12.86
C GLY A 200 13.88 13.98 -14.09
N ALA A 201 13.17 13.35 -15.01
CA ALA A 201 12.63 13.97 -16.20
C ALA A 201 11.35 14.75 -15.84
N GLY A 202 11.33 16.01 -16.21
CA GLY A 202 10.16 16.88 -16.21
C GLY A 202 9.32 16.64 -17.44
#